data_fd4afcb990458a5969ce79c17e578153
#
_entry.id   fd4afcb990458a5969ce79c17e578153
#
_cell.length_a   1.000
_cell.length_b   1.000
_cell.length_c   1.000
_cell.angle_alpha   90.00
_cell.angle_beta   90.00
_cell.angle_gamma   90.00
#
_symmetry.space_group_name_H-M   'P 1'
#
loop_
_entity.id
_entity.type
_entity.pdbx_description
1 polymer ?
#
loop_
_entity_poly.entity_id
_entity_poly.type
_entity_poly.pdbx_seq_one_letter_code
_entity_poly.pdbx_strand_id
1 'polypeptide(L)'
;LTGYELRGKHRTAECIECHKPANIRDISLKLNTNTFLGLSQNCSTCHEDAHQGTLSTDCASCHGFESFKPASGFNHNKTDFPLTGSHAGLQCISCHKQETKNGKPFTRFSGVAFANCNACHQDPHKGDFGKDCKSCHITESFSKMKSTSSFNHSLTGFPLEGRHRTLDCRECHDSKWGSAEGYRNFENHK
;
A
#
# COMPACT_ATOMS: atom_id res chain seq x y z
N LEU A 1 11.33 -41.36 -2.63
CA LEU A 1 10.87 -40.17 -3.38
C LEU A 1 10.24 -39.21 -2.38
N THR A 2 10.92 -38.11 -2.13
CA THR A 2 10.41 -37.04 -1.26
C THR A 2 9.27 -36.34 -2.01
N GLY A 3 8.09 -36.27 -1.47
CA GLY A 3 6.96 -35.56 -2.11
C GLY A 3 7.15 -34.03 -2.25
N TYR A 4 8.35 -33.51 -1.92
CA TYR A 4 8.70 -32.09 -2.00
C TYR A 4 9.75 -31.86 -3.10
N GLU A 5 9.37 -31.11 -4.13
CA GLU A 5 10.29 -30.70 -5.18
C GLU A 5 11.13 -29.52 -4.72
N LEU A 6 12.46 -29.67 -4.72
CA LEU A 6 13.37 -28.59 -4.41
C LEU A 6 13.41 -27.60 -5.58
N ARG A 7 12.96 -26.36 -5.33
CA ARG A 7 12.91 -25.27 -6.32
C ARG A 7 13.74 -24.08 -5.85
N GLY A 8 14.24 -23.30 -6.80
CA GLY A 8 14.96 -22.08 -6.53
C GLY A 8 16.10 -22.28 -5.55
N LYS A 9 16.18 -21.48 -4.52
CA LYS A 9 17.23 -21.53 -3.49
C LYS A 9 17.24 -22.84 -2.69
N HIS A 10 16.13 -23.56 -2.61
CA HIS A 10 16.11 -24.87 -1.93
C HIS A 10 16.93 -25.95 -2.67
N ARG A 11 17.24 -25.77 -3.96
CA ARG A 11 18.09 -26.72 -4.71
C ARG A 11 19.52 -26.81 -4.20
N THR A 12 20.00 -25.74 -3.59
CA THR A 12 21.38 -25.64 -3.09
C THR A 12 21.49 -25.81 -1.59
N ALA A 13 20.35 -26.05 -0.90
CA ALA A 13 20.34 -26.29 0.53
C ALA A 13 20.91 -27.67 0.87
N GLU A 14 21.74 -27.75 1.91
CA GLU A 14 22.24 -29.01 2.42
C GLU A 14 21.11 -29.83 3.07
N CYS A 15 21.16 -31.15 2.95
CA CYS A 15 20.14 -32.04 3.48
C CYS A 15 19.83 -31.77 4.96
N ILE A 16 20.87 -31.53 5.75
CA ILE A 16 20.77 -31.27 7.18
C ILE A 16 20.11 -29.92 7.53
N GLU A 17 20.10 -28.96 6.63
CA GLU A 17 19.43 -27.69 6.89
C GLU A 17 17.90 -27.86 7.01
N CYS A 18 17.34 -28.81 6.29
CA CYS A 18 15.93 -29.17 6.36
C CYS A 18 15.69 -30.30 7.35
N HIS A 19 16.49 -31.37 7.28
CA HIS A 19 16.33 -32.59 8.07
C HIS A 19 16.99 -32.49 9.46
N LYS A 20 16.51 -31.58 10.27
CA LYS A 20 16.92 -31.40 11.68
C LYS A 20 15.74 -31.62 12.62
N PRO A 21 16.01 -32.17 13.83
CA PRO A 21 14.95 -32.49 14.79
C PRO A 21 13.99 -31.34 15.09
N ALA A 22 14.46 -30.10 15.07
CA ALA A 22 13.64 -28.92 15.32
C ALA A 22 12.49 -28.74 14.31
N ASN A 23 12.66 -29.23 13.07
CA ASN A 23 11.67 -29.10 12.00
C ASN A 23 10.68 -30.26 11.95
N ILE A 24 10.90 -31.32 12.77
CA ILE A 24 10.07 -32.52 12.81
C ILE A 24 9.06 -32.39 13.94
N ARG A 25 7.75 -32.52 13.63
CA ARG A 25 6.67 -32.43 14.62
C ARG A 25 6.40 -33.73 15.34
N ASP A 26 6.52 -34.87 14.63
CA ASP A 26 6.31 -36.17 15.21
C ASP A 26 7.42 -36.53 16.23
N ILE A 27 7.02 -36.79 17.48
CA ILE A 27 7.97 -37.00 18.59
C ILE A 27 8.79 -38.24 18.37
N SER A 28 8.21 -39.30 17.83
CA SER A 28 8.90 -40.60 17.61
C SER A 28 9.98 -40.45 16.53
N LEU A 29 9.67 -39.69 15.47
CA LEU A 29 10.64 -39.37 14.41
C LEU A 29 11.68 -38.38 14.87
N LYS A 30 11.28 -37.36 15.68
CA LYS A 30 12.18 -36.35 16.22
C LYS A 30 13.30 -36.91 17.09
N LEU A 31 13.03 -38.01 17.82
CA LEU A 31 14.03 -38.68 18.66
C LEU A 31 15.02 -39.52 17.86
N ASN A 32 14.72 -39.78 16.61
CA ASN A 32 15.63 -40.49 15.70
C ASN A 32 16.50 -39.46 14.93
N THR A 33 17.72 -39.25 15.38
CA THR A 33 18.65 -38.25 14.85
C THR A 33 19.06 -38.48 13.40
N ASN A 34 18.84 -39.67 12.86
CA ASN A 34 19.18 -40.08 11.48
C ASN A 34 17.96 -40.19 10.56
N THR A 35 16.80 -39.66 10.98
CA THR A 35 15.63 -39.72 10.12
C THR A 35 15.60 -38.57 9.10
N PHE A 36 15.18 -38.91 7.88
CA PHE A 36 14.83 -37.98 6.83
C PHE A 36 13.32 -37.88 6.61
N LEU A 37 12.51 -38.42 7.53
CA LEU A 37 11.06 -38.43 7.48
C LEU A 37 10.45 -37.35 8.39
N GLY A 38 9.15 -37.07 8.21
CA GLY A 38 8.35 -36.24 9.11
C GLY A 38 8.45 -34.73 8.91
N LEU A 39 9.11 -34.25 7.84
CA LEU A 39 9.07 -32.86 7.51
C LEU A 39 7.72 -32.45 6.92
N SER A 40 7.19 -31.34 7.39
CA SER A 40 6.05 -30.69 6.77
C SER A 40 6.50 -29.86 5.57
N GLN A 41 5.67 -29.82 4.51
CA GLN A 41 5.90 -29.01 3.32
C GLN A 41 5.45 -27.55 3.48
N ASN A 42 4.86 -27.20 4.64
CA ASN A 42 4.42 -25.83 4.90
C ASN A 42 5.63 -24.91 5.14
N CYS A 43 5.67 -23.79 4.44
CA CYS A 43 6.76 -22.81 4.53
C CYS A 43 7.05 -22.38 5.97
N SER A 44 6.01 -22.15 6.78
CA SER A 44 6.09 -21.72 8.18
C SER A 44 6.69 -22.78 9.14
N THR A 45 6.90 -24.01 8.68
CA THR A 45 7.60 -25.02 9.50
C THR A 45 9.07 -24.70 9.65
N CYS A 46 9.68 -24.09 8.63
CA CYS A 46 11.10 -23.77 8.58
C CYS A 46 11.36 -22.25 8.54
N HIS A 47 10.42 -21.48 8.01
CA HIS A 47 10.55 -20.03 7.88
C HIS A 47 9.68 -19.28 8.89
N GLU A 48 10.27 -18.29 9.56
CA GLU A 48 9.51 -17.37 10.42
C GLU A 48 8.62 -16.47 9.57
N ASP A 49 7.35 -16.34 9.95
CA ASP A 49 6.42 -15.43 9.28
C ASP A 49 6.71 -13.97 9.70
N ALA A 50 7.36 -13.23 8.81
CA ALA A 50 7.66 -11.81 9.01
C ALA A 50 6.39 -10.94 9.06
N HIS A 51 5.24 -11.43 8.58
CA HIS A 51 3.96 -10.73 8.63
C HIS A 51 3.19 -10.98 9.94
N GLN A 52 3.70 -11.86 10.80
CA GLN A 52 3.13 -12.19 12.11
C GLN A 52 1.63 -12.55 12.07
N GLY A 53 1.22 -13.34 11.06
CA GLY A 53 -0.14 -13.81 10.88
C GLY A 53 -1.13 -12.76 10.39
N THR A 54 -0.66 -11.63 9.86
CA THR A 54 -1.53 -10.57 9.31
C THR A 54 -1.89 -10.78 7.84
N LEU A 55 -1.25 -11.74 7.17
CA LEU A 55 -1.51 -12.13 5.79
C LEU A 55 -1.87 -13.62 5.70
N SER A 56 -2.26 -14.07 4.50
CA SER A 56 -2.52 -15.47 4.20
C SER A 56 -1.32 -16.36 4.48
N THR A 57 -1.58 -17.60 4.89
CA THR A 57 -0.56 -18.66 5.04
C THR A 57 -0.11 -19.28 3.71
N ASP A 58 -0.76 -18.92 2.60
CA ASP A 58 -0.32 -19.29 1.26
C ASP A 58 0.80 -18.34 0.79
N CYS A 59 2.00 -18.61 1.28
CA CYS A 59 3.18 -17.78 1.03
C CYS A 59 3.55 -17.77 -0.47
N ALA A 60 3.33 -18.87 -1.18
CA ALA A 60 3.69 -19.00 -2.59
C ALA A 60 2.81 -18.18 -3.54
N SER A 61 1.63 -17.72 -3.08
CA SER A 61 0.79 -16.82 -3.87
C SER A 61 1.44 -15.45 -4.11
N CYS A 62 2.36 -15.06 -3.22
CA CYS A 62 3.04 -13.77 -3.30
C CYS A 62 4.56 -13.90 -3.47
N HIS A 63 5.18 -14.93 -2.90
CA HIS A 63 6.63 -15.10 -2.88
C HIS A 63 7.12 -16.18 -3.84
N GLY A 64 8.24 -15.91 -4.49
CA GLY A 64 8.94 -16.89 -5.34
C GLY A 64 9.97 -17.71 -4.55
N PHE A 65 10.47 -18.79 -5.17
CA PHE A 65 11.49 -19.65 -4.59
C PHE A 65 12.93 -19.17 -4.86
N GLU A 66 13.14 -18.28 -5.82
CA GLU A 66 14.46 -17.70 -6.12
C GLU A 66 14.81 -16.57 -5.15
N SER A 67 13.81 -15.78 -4.78
CA SER A 67 13.97 -14.69 -3.81
C SER A 67 12.64 -14.44 -3.09
N PHE A 68 12.70 -14.32 -1.76
CA PHE A 68 11.55 -13.95 -0.94
C PHE A 68 11.25 -12.44 -1.01
N LYS A 69 12.23 -11.63 -1.34
CA LYS A 69 12.09 -10.17 -1.47
C LYS A 69 12.69 -9.72 -2.80
N PRO A 70 11.94 -8.95 -3.60
CA PRO A 70 10.54 -8.54 -3.40
C PRO A 70 9.56 -9.72 -3.57
N ALA A 71 8.31 -9.55 -3.12
CA ALA A 71 7.21 -10.50 -3.35
C ALA A 71 6.77 -10.42 -4.83
N SER A 72 7.45 -11.18 -5.69
CA SER A 72 7.33 -11.08 -7.16
C SER A 72 5.96 -11.47 -7.72
N GLY A 73 5.19 -12.26 -6.97
CA GLY A 73 3.82 -12.65 -7.32
C GLY A 73 2.76 -11.62 -6.89
N PHE A 74 3.13 -10.64 -6.06
CA PHE A 74 2.20 -9.63 -5.57
C PHE A 74 1.98 -8.51 -6.61
N ASN A 75 0.72 -8.14 -6.81
CA ASN A 75 0.36 -7.06 -7.73
C ASN A 75 -0.77 -6.21 -7.15
N HIS A 76 -0.49 -4.94 -6.86
CA HIS A 76 -1.48 -3.99 -6.36
C HIS A 76 -2.70 -3.79 -7.28
N ASN A 77 -2.56 -4.02 -8.58
CA ASN A 77 -3.69 -3.91 -9.51
C ASN A 77 -4.77 -4.99 -9.29
N LYS A 78 -4.45 -6.01 -8.49
CA LYS A 78 -5.39 -7.06 -8.06
C LYS A 78 -5.97 -6.83 -6.67
N THR A 79 -5.71 -5.67 -6.07
CA THR A 79 -6.21 -5.28 -4.74
C THR A 79 -7.29 -4.21 -4.87
N ASP A 80 -7.97 -3.90 -3.77
CA ASP A 80 -8.98 -2.84 -3.71
C ASP A 80 -8.41 -1.42 -3.88
N PHE A 81 -7.07 -1.28 -3.85
CA PHE A 81 -6.36 -0.02 -4.08
C PHE A 81 -5.29 -0.17 -5.16
N PRO A 82 -5.66 -0.17 -6.45
CA PRO A 82 -4.69 -0.15 -7.55
C PRO A 82 -3.83 1.11 -7.49
N LEU A 83 -2.51 0.96 -7.67
CA LEU A 83 -1.60 2.10 -7.67
C LEU A 83 -1.62 2.80 -9.02
N THR A 84 -2.18 4.01 -9.06
CA THR A 84 -2.30 4.83 -10.27
C THR A 84 -1.62 6.19 -10.09
N GLY A 85 -1.25 6.82 -11.19
CA GLY A 85 -0.61 8.13 -11.18
C GLY A 85 0.64 8.18 -10.30
N SER A 86 0.76 9.18 -9.46
CA SER A 86 1.91 9.36 -8.55
C SER A 86 2.04 8.29 -7.48
N HIS A 87 1.01 7.47 -7.23
CA HIS A 87 1.10 6.35 -6.29
C HIS A 87 1.89 5.17 -6.85
N ALA A 88 1.95 5.00 -8.19
CA ALA A 88 2.61 3.86 -8.82
C ALA A 88 4.13 3.77 -8.55
N GLY A 89 4.77 4.90 -8.30
CA GLY A 89 6.22 4.97 -8.05
C GLY A 89 6.62 4.99 -6.57
N LEU A 90 5.68 4.87 -5.64
CA LEU A 90 5.99 4.97 -4.21
C LEU A 90 6.61 3.68 -3.66
N GLN A 91 7.50 3.85 -2.67
CA GLN A 91 8.02 2.74 -1.91
C GLN A 91 6.92 2.14 -1.01
N CYS A 92 6.95 0.83 -0.81
CA CYS A 92 5.96 0.10 0.01
C CYS A 92 5.74 0.75 1.38
N ILE A 93 6.83 1.18 2.02
CA ILE A 93 6.81 1.79 3.36
C ILE A 93 6.15 3.19 3.41
N SER A 94 5.92 3.82 2.26
CA SER A 94 5.17 5.09 2.23
C SER A 94 3.74 4.92 2.73
N CYS A 95 3.14 3.78 2.46
CA CYS A 95 1.78 3.42 2.86
C CYS A 95 1.77 2.37 3.99
N HIS A 96 2.64 1.36 3.87
CA HIS A 96 2.73 0.24 4.80
C HIS A 96 3.73 0.54 5.91
N LYS A 97 3.24 1.05 7.04
CA LYS A 97 4.09 1.48 8.15
C LYS A 97 4.63 0.31 8.95
N GLN A 98 5.79 0.53 9.56
CA GLN A 98 6.32 -0.38 10.56
C GLN A 98 5.54 -0.23 11.87
N GLU A 99 5.20 -1.37 12.45
CA GLU A 99 4.54 -1.49 13.74
C GLU A 99 5.30 -2.51 14.61
N THR A 100 4.94 -2.57 15.88
CA THR A 100 5.47 -3.60 16.79
C THR A 100 4.33 -4.51 17.24
N LYS A 101 4.52 -5.83 17.07
CA LYS A 101 3.63 -6.85 17.56
C LYS A 101 4.46 -7.91 18.29
N ASN A 102 4.04 -8.31 19.48
CA ASN A 102 4.78 -9.28 20.31
C ASN A 102 6.25 -8.89 20.53
N GLY A 103 6.55 -7.60 20.71
CA GLY A 103 7.90 -7.09 20.90
C GLY A 103 8.81 -7.11 19.66
N LYS A 104 8.30 -7.53 18.51
CA LYS A 104 9.06 -7.58 17.25
C LYS A 104 8.51 -6.55 16.25
N PRO A 105 9.38 -5.82 15.52
CA PRO A 105 8.93 -4.94 14.45
C PRO A 105 8.43 -5.76 13.25
N PHE A 106 7.38 -5.30 12.60
CA PHE A 106 6.89 -5.84 11.34
C PHE A 106 6.28 -4.75 10.48
N THR A 107 6.18 -4.96 9.17
CA THR A 107 5.49 -4.04 8.27
C THR A 107 4.06 -4.51 8.08
N ARG A 108 3.10 -3.63 8.38
CA ARG A 108 1.67 -3.92 8.18
C ARG A 108 1.31 -3.77 6.71
N PHE A 109 1.07 -4.88 6.02
CA PHE A 109 0.62 -4.90 4.61
C PHE A 109 -0.90 -4.99 4.43
N SER A 110 -1.66 -5.31 5.47
CA SER A 110 -3.12 -5.39 5.44
C SER A 110 -3.76 -4.36 6.36
N GLY A 111 -5.04 -4.03 6.10
CA GLY A 111 -5.83 -3.13 6.95
C GLY A 111 -5.40 -1.66 6.88
N VAL A 112 -4.70 -1.25 5.83
CA VAL A 112 -4.43 0.17 5.56
C VAL A 112 -5.75 0.84 5.16
N ALA A 113 -6.11 1.95 5.82
CA ALA A 113 -7.30 2.70 5.47
C ALA A 113 -7.08 3.44 4.15
N PHE A 114 -7.98 3.24 3.17
CA PHE A 114 -7.90 3.85 1.83
C PHE A 114 -9.27 4.25 1.26
N ALA A 115 -10.31 4.25 2.07
CA ALA A 115 -11.68 4.52 1.61
C ALA A 115 -11.84 5.88 0.93
N ASN A 116 -11.04 6.85 1.32
CA ASN A 116 -11.00 8.18 0.73
C ASN A 116 -9.59 8.78 0.82
N CYS A 117 -9.34 9.85 0.08
CA CYS A 117 -8.02 10.50 0.02
C CYS A 117 -7.56 11.04 1.38
N ASN A 118 -8.49 11.47 2.23
CA ASN A 118 -8.20 12.04 3.55
C ASN A 118 -7.66 11.00 4.55
N ALA A 119 -7.76 9.71 4.23
CA ALA A 119 -7.15 8.66 5.05
C ALA A 119 -5.61 8.81 5.12
N CYS A 120 -5.02 9.42 4.09
CA CYS A 120 -3.57 9.61 3.97
C CYS A 120 -3.17 11.07 3.72
N HIS A 121 -4.04 11.86 3.06
CA HIS A 121 -3.75 13.24 2.69
C HIS A 121 -4.50 14.22 3.57
N GLN A 122 -3.81 15.28 4.00
CA GLN A 122 -4.47 16.39 4.65
C GLN A 122 -5.30 17.17 3.64
N ASP A 123 -6.54 17.49 3.99
CA ASP A 123 -7.40 18.33 3.17
C ASP A 123 -7.05 19.82 3.37
N PRO A 124 -6.47 20.49 2.36
CA PRO A 124 -6.15 21.91 2.45
C PRO A 124 -7.41 22.79 2.45
N HIS A 125 -8.54 22.28 1.98
CA HIS A 125 -9.81 23.00 1.89
C HIS A 125 -10.64 22.91 3.18
N LYS A 126 -10.16 22.19 4.20
CA LYS A 126 -10.81 22.07 5.51
C LYS A 126 -12.26 21.54 5.47
N GLY A 127 -12.60 20.83 4.40
CA GLY A 127 -13.92 20.22 4.21
C GLY A 127 -14.90 21.03 3.37
N ASP A 128 -14.55 22.26 2.93
CA ASP A 128 -15.46 23.17 2.21
C ASP A 128 -15.98 22.58 0.88
N PHE A 129 -15.23 21.71 0.24
CA PHE A 129 -15.60 21.05 -1.02
C PHE A 129 -16.02 19.59 -0.87
N GLY A 130 -16.31 19.15 0.36
CA GLY A 130 -16.72 17.80 0.67
C GLY A 130 -15.58 16.79 0.60
N LYS A 131 -15.93 15.49 0.50
CA LYS A 131 -14.96 14.37 0.59
C LYS A 131 -14.65 13.70 -0.76
N ASP A 132 -15.33 14.08 -1.83
CA ASP A 132 -15.07 13.52 -3.16
C ASP A 132 -13.97 14.27 -3.90
N CYS A 133 -12.75 14.09 -3.45
CA CYS A 133 -11.57 14.73 -4.03
C CYS A 133 -11.38 14.37 -5.52
N LYS A 134 -11.83 13.17 -5.93
CA LYS A 134 -11.71 12.68 -7.30
C LYS A 134 -12.63 13.41 -8.29
N SER A 135 -13.63 14.13 -7.82
CA SER A 135 -14.48 14.95 -8.70
C SER A 135 -13.65 16.09 -9.35
N CYS A 136 -12.67 16.60 -8.64
CA CYS A 136 -11.83 17.72 -9.09
C CYS A 136 -10.38 17.31 -9.39
N HIS A 137 -9.78 16.44 -8.58
CA HIS A 137 -8.36 16.10 -8.67
C HIS A 137 -8.10 14.78 -9.41
N ILE A 138 -6.89 14.66 -9.96
CA ILE A 138 -6.37 13.45 -10.60
C ILE A 138 -5.22 12.86 -9.79
N THR A 139 -4.97 11.56 -9.94
CA THR A 139 -3.92 10.85 -9.18
C THR A 139 -2.51 11.14 -9.69
N GLU A 140 -2.36 11.69 -10.87
CA GLU A 140 -1.08 12.10 -11.46
C GLU A 140 -0.49 13.32 -10.77
N SER A 141 -1.35 14.23 -10.31
CA SER A 141 -0.93 15.42 -9.56
C SER A 141 -2.12 16.06 -8.87
N PHE A 142 -2.01 16.30 -7.57
CA PHE A 142 -3.03 17.04 -6.81
C PHE A 142 -3.14 18.51 -7.20
N SER A 143 -2.08 19.09 -7.77
CA SER A 143 -2.10 20.47 -8.29
C SER A 143 -2.79 20.58 -9.65
N LYS A 144 -3.04 19.47 -10.33
CA LYS A 144 -3.79 19.44 -11.58
C LYS A 144 -5.23 19.03 -11.31
N MET A 145 -6.14 19.85 -11.77
CA MET A 145 -7.57 19.54 -11.78
C MET A 145 -7.93 18.82 -13.08
N LYS A 146 -8.96 17.98 -13.06
CA LYS A 146 -9.51 17.32 -14.26
C LYS A 146 -9.93 18.33 -15.32
N SER A 147 -10.56 19.41 -14.88
CA SER A 147 -11.01 20.51 -15.71
C SER A 147 -11.42 21.66 -14.79
N THR A 148 -11.21 22.88 -15.22
CA THR A 148 -11.75 24.07 -14.55
C THR A 148 -13.27 24.08 -14.57
N SER A 149 -13.91 23.37 -15.53
CA SER A 149 -15.36 23.20 -15.61
C SER A 149 -15.93 22.23 -14.56
N SER A 150 -15.09 21.49 -13.82
CA SER A 150 -15.58 20.58 -12.76
C SER A 150 -16.00 21.31 -11.47
N PHE A 151 -15.56 22.55 -11.27
CA PHE A 151 -16.05 23.38 -10.18
C PHE A 151 -17.07 24.40 -10.68
N ASN A 152 -18.27 24.36 -10.12
CA ASN A 152 -19.36 25.25 -10.55
C ASN A 152 -19.44 26.49 -9.64
N HIS A 153 -18.85 27.59 -10.10
CA HIS A 153 -18.91 28.88 -9.40
C HIS A 153 -20.33 29.44 -9.27
N SER A 154 -21.30 28.96 -10.04
CA SER A 154 -22.69 29.37 -9.87
C SER A 154 -23.30 28.92 -8.53
N LEU A 155 -22.65 27.97 -7.85
CA LEU A 155 -23.00 27.52 -6.48
C LEU A 155 -22.36 28.38 -5.39
N THR A 156 -21.50 29.35 -5.78
CA THR A 156 -20.85 30.28 -4.86
C THR A 156 -21.50 31.65 -4.93
N GLY A 157 -21.10 32.58 -4.06
CA GLY A 157 -21.53 33.96 -4.13
C GLY A 157 -20.99 34.76 -5.35
N PHE A 158 -20.11 34.14 -6.20
CA PHE A 158 -19.48 34.79 -7.34
C PHE A 158 -19.53 33.89 -8.58
N PRO A 159 -20.64 33.87 -9.34
CA PRO A 159 -20.72 33.16 -10.61
C PRO A 159 -19.80 33.80 -11.63
N LEU A 160 -19.02 32.99 -12.37
CA LEU A 160 -18.10 33.46 -13.40
C LEU A 160 -18.87 33.84 -14.67
N GLU A 161 -18.74 35.11 -15.09
CA GLU A 161 -19.36 35.63 -16.31
C GLU A 161 -18.31 36.23 -17.23
N GLY A 162 -18.63 36.32 -18.53
CA GLY A 162 -17.77 36.93 -19.55
C GLY A 162 -16.36 36.33 -19.55
N ARG A 163 -15.34 37.19 -19.45
CA ARG A 163 -13.93 36.79 -19.45
C ARG A 163 -13.51 35.99 -18.21
N HIS A 164 -14.19 36.10 -17.08
CA HIS A 164 -13.88 35.36 -15.87
C HIS A 164 -14.05 33.82 -16.05
N ARG A 165 -14.87 33.39 -17.02
CA ARG A 165 -15.05 31.98 -17.34
C ARG A 165 -13.81 31.28 -17.87
N THR A 166 -12.87 32.04 -18.42
CA THR A 166 -11.66 31.53 -19.07
C THR A 166 -10.40 31.70 -18.25
N LEU A 167 -10.49 32.31 -17.08
CA LEU A 167 -9.36 32.54 -16.20
C LEU A 167 -8.96 31.24 -15.49
N ASP A 168 -7.64 31.06 -15.22
CA ASP A 168 -7.16 30.01 -14.34
C ASP A 168 -7.55 30.31 -12.88
N CYS A 169 -7.81 29.27 -12.12
CA CYS A 169 -8.19 29.39 -10.71
C CYS A 169 -7.22 30.29 -9.92
N ARG A 170 -5.93 30.22 -10.24
CA ARG A 170 -4.86 30.96 -9.57
C ARG A 170 -4.84 32.46 -9.90
N GLU A 171 -5.52 32.88 -10.95
CA GLU A 171 -5.60 34.30 -11.26
C GLU A 171 -6.47 35.06 -10.26
N CYS A 172 -7.38 34.38 -9.60
CA CYS A 172 -8.22 34.93 -8.53
C CYS A 172 -7.85 34.37 -7.14
N HIS A 173 -7.53 33.07 -7.07
CA HIS A 173 -7.19 32.39 -5.82
C HIS A 173 -5.66 32.32 -5.64
N ASP A 174 -4.97 33.46 -5.68
CA ASP A 174 -3.54 33.56 -5.44
C ASP A 174 -3.22 34.16 -4.06
N SER A 175 -1.93 34.14 -3.69
CA SER A 175 -1.45 34.70 -2.43
C SER A 175 -1.58 36.23 -2.31
N LYS A 176 -1.82 36.93 -3.42
CA LYS A 176 -1.93 38.41 -3.43
C LYS A 176 -3.31 38.88 -2.92
N TRP A 177 -4.33 38.05 -3.11
CA TRP A 177 -5.72 38.41 -2.83
C TRP A 177 -6.24 37.77 -1.55
N GLY A 178 -5.44 36.93 -0.87
CA GLY A 178 -5.80 36.27 0.36
C GLY A 178 -4.79 36.42 1.50
N SER A 179 -5.03 35.78 2.61
CA SER A 179 -4.07 35.70 3.73
C SER A 179 -2.77 35.03 3.30
N ALA A 180 -1.71 35.13 4.12
CA ALA A 180 -0.38 34.54 3.87
C ALA A 180 -0.36 33.04 3.53
N GLU A 181 -1.49 32.34 3.63
CA GLU A 181 -1.65 30.93 3.27
C GLU A 181 -2.05 30.70 1.79
N GLY A 182 -2.13 31.77 0.98
CA GLY A 182 -2.38 31.70 -0.46
C GLY A 182 -3.81 31.30 -0.83
N TYR A 183 -3.98 30.76 -2.04
CA TYR A 183 -5.28 30.38 -2.62
C TYR A 183 -6.06 29.29 -1.83
N ARG A 184 -5.60 28.93 -0.64
CA ARG A 184 -6.32 28.08 0.31
C ARG A 184 -7.51 28.77 0.94
N ASN A 185 -7.59 30.11 0.84
CA ASN A 185 -8.65 30.87 1.47
C ASN A 185 -9.77 31.16 0.46
N PHE A 186 -10.56 30.11 0.17
CA PHE A 186 -11.75 30.23 -0.67
C PHE A 186 -12.91 30.98 0.03
N GLU A 187 -12.82 31.17 1.35
CA GLU A 187 -13.84 31.86 2.14
C GLU A 187 -13.91 33.37 1.92
N ASN A 188 -12.82 33.99 1.49
CA ASN A 188 -12.70 35.45 1.39
C ASN A 188 -13.21 36.06 0.05
N HIS A 189 -13.79 35.21 -0.82
CA HIS A 189 -14.36 35.65 -2.10
C HIS A 189 -15.90 35.55 -2.12
N LYS A 190 -16.54 35.88 -1.01
CA LYS A 190 -18.00 36.02 -0.91
C LYS A 190 -18.45 37.42 -1.35
#